data_469f11389c2a3c655178148319375b64
#
_entry.id   469f11389c2a3c655178148319375b64
#
_cell.length_a   1.000
_cell.length_b   1.000
_cell.length_c   1.000
_cell.angle_alpha   90.00
_cell.angle_beta   90.00
_cell.angle_gamma   90.00
#
_symmetry.space_group_name_H-M   'P 1'
#
loop_
_entity.id
_entity.type
_entity.pdbx_description
1 polymer ?
#
loop_
_entity_poly.entity_id
_entity_poly.type
_entity_poly.pdbx_seq_one_letter_code
_entity_poly.pdbx_strand_id
1 'polypeptide(L)'
;ESNAAFDAVADELEKAQKQTGKKLLWGTACLFSHARYCQGASTSPNAGVFAYAAAQVKKAMDVTHRLGGEGYTFWGGREGYATLWNTDMKREIDHLARLLHMAVDYKKKIGFKGQFYIEPKPREPSTHQYDSDAAACLNFLREHNLLDHFKLNLETNHATLAGHSMRHEMQVAIAANALGSVDANTGDTLIGWDTDQFPTNIYLTTEIMLEVLRMGGLTTGGLNFDAKCRRESFEPVDLFHAHIGGMDAFARGLKVAHAMIEDGRINTFIKQRYATYDTGIGAKIEKGEVGFEELEAHVLANGEPLLGSGRQEMLENLVNEYL
;
A
#
# COMPACT_ATOMS: atom_id res chain seq x y z
N GLU A 1 -26.01 -16.01 -3.25
CA GLU A 1 -25.46 -14.71 -3.64
C GLU A 1 -26.39 -14.01 -4.64
N SER A 2 -27.07 -12.97 -4.20
CA SER A 2 -27.92 -12.17 -5.07
C SER A 2 -27.76 -10.69 -4.76
N ASN A 3 -28.10 -9.80 -5.68
CA ASN A 3 -28.12 -8.37 -5.42
C ASN A 3 -29.03 -8.04 -4.23
N ALA A 4 -30.17 -8.71 -4.09
CA ALA A 4 -31.09 -8.51 -2.97
C ALA A 4 -30.47 -8.86 -1.61
N ALA A 5 -29.72 -9.95 -1.52
CA ALA A 5 -29.01 -10.31 -0.29
C ALA A 5 -27.90 -9.30 0.05
N PHE A 6 -27.18 -8.83 -0.96
CA PHE A 6 -26.16 -7.80 -0.77
C PHE A 6 -26.76 -6.45 -0.34
N ASP A 7 -27.90 -6.07 -0.95
CA ASP A 7 -28.60 -4.84 -0.57
C ASP A 7 -29.14 -4.91 0.87
N ALA A 8 -29.63 -6.07 1.32
CA ALA A 8 -30.06 -6.27 2.71
C ALA A 8 -28.90 -6.08 3.71
N VAL A 9 -27.69 -6.59 3.40
CA VAL A 9 -26.50 -6.35 4.22
C VAL A 9 -26.13 -4.89 4.21
N ALA A 10 -26.17 -4.22 3.05
CA ALA A 10 -25.89 -2.79 2.94
C ALA A 10 -26.89 -1.94 3.76
N ASP A 11 -28.17 -2.35 3.83
CA ASP A 11 -29.20 -1.70 4.66
C ASP A 11 -28.85 -1.78 6.16
N GLU A 12 -28.36 -2.94 6.62
CA GLU A 12 -27.90 -3.10 8.02
C GLU A 12 -26.65 -2.27 8.32
N LEU A 13 -25.69 -2.20 7.38
CA LEU A 13 -24.51 -1.34 7.53
C LEU A 13 -24.91 0.13 7.59
N GLU A 14 -25.83 0.58 6.77
CA GLU A 14 -26.33 1.96 6.82
C GLU A 14 -27.00 2.30 8.15
N LYS A 15 -27.77 1.36 8.73
CA LYS A 15 -28.35 1.51 10.07
C LYS A 15 -27.26 1.62 11.14
N ALA A 16 -26.25 0.74 11.07
CA ALA A 16 -25.13 0.74 12.01
C ALA A 16 -24.35 2.06 11.93
N GLN A 17 -24.11 2.59 10.73
CA GLN A 17 -23.48 3.91 10.54
C GLN A 17 -24.28 5.03 11.22
N LYS A 18 -25.60 5.05 11.02
CA LYS A 18 -26.49 6.05 11.66
C LYS A 18 -26.49 5.95 13.18
N GLN A 19 -26.42 4.75 13.74
CA GLN A 19 -26.40 4.52 15.18
C GLN A 19 -25.08 4.86 15.85
N THR A 20 -23.96 4.59 15.17
CA THR A 20 -22.62 4.68 15.75
C THR A 20 -21.85 5.94 15.32
N GLY A 21 -22.30 6.63 14.29
CA GLY A 21 -21.57 7.74 13.66
C GLY A 21 -20.31 7.30 12.89
N LYS A 22 -20.08 5.98 12.72
CA LYS A 22 -18.92 5.46 11.98
C LYS A 22 -19.09 5.69 10.49
N LYS A 23 -17.98 5.98 9.82
CA LYS A 23 -17.91 6.15 8.37
C LYS A 23 -17.28 4.92 7.73
N LEU A 24 -17.64 4.66 6.47
CA LEU A 24 -16.98 3.64 5.65
C LEU A 24 -15.65 4.23 5.12
N LEU A 25 -14.53 3.59 5.44
CA LEU A 25 -13.23 4.01 4.92
C LEU A 25 -13.14 3.71 3.43
N TRP A 26 -13.29 2.46 3.04
CA TRP A 26 -13.34 2.04 1.64
C TRP A 26 -14.17 0.77 1.46
N GLY A 27 -14.63 0.54 0.24
CA GLY A 27 -15.26 -0.70 -0.17
C GLY A 27 -14.36 -1.50 -1.11
N THR A 28 -14.69 -2.77 -1.30
CA THR A 28 -14.00 -3.66 -2.24
C THR A 28 -14.93 -4.75 -2.74
N ALA A 29 -14.51 -5.50 -3.76
CA ALA A 29 -15.20 -6.69 -4.24
C ALA A 29 -14.31 -7.92 -4.09
N CYS A 30 -14.82 -8.97 -3.48
CA CYS A 30 -14.11 -10.25 -3.40
C CYS A 30 -14.09 -10.95 -4.77
N LEU A 31 -12.98 -10.84 -5.50
CA LEU A 31 -12.78 -11.40 -6.83
C LEU A 31 -11.85 -12.63 -6.82
N PHE A 32 -11.74 -13.34 -5.70
CA PHE A 32 -10.77 -14.44 -5.56
C PHE A 32 -11.33 -15.70 -4.91
N SER A 33 -12.26 -15.60 -3.97
CA SER A 33 -12.72 -16.74 -3.15
C SER A 33 -13.60 -17.73 -3.90
N HIS A 34 -14.42 -17.27 -4.86
CA HIS A 34 -15.29 -18.14 -5.61
C HIS A 34 -14.51 -18.92 -6.69
N ALA A 35 -14.85 -20.19 -6.91
CA ALA A 35 -14.19 -21.07 -7.86
C ALA A 35 -14.09 -20.53 -9.30
N ARG A 36 -15.01 -19.64 -9.72
CA ARG A 36 -14.93 -18.99 -11.05
C ARG A 36 -13.65 -18.18 -11.25
N TYR A 37 -13.05 -17.69 -10.18
CA TYR A 37 -11.85 -16.85 -10.21
C TYR A 37 -10.54 -17.65 -10.08
N CYS A 38 -10.59 -18.99 -10.14
CA CYS A 38 -9.39 -19.82 -9.96
C CYS A 38 -8.26 -19.52 -10.98
N GLN A 39 -8.57 -18.88 -12.10
CA GLN A 39 -7.62 -18.47 -13.16
C GLN A 39 -7.64 -16.96 -13.39
N GLY A 40 -7.82 -16.17 -12.34
CA GLY A 40 -7.95 -14.72 -12.43
C GLY A 40 -9.40 -14.26 -12.50
N ALA A 41 -9.60 -12.98 -12.24
CA ALA A 41 -10.88 -12.30 -12.41
C ALA A 41 -10.88 -11.48 -13.71
N SER A 42 -10.26 -10.31 -13.72
CA SER A 42 -10.09 -9.53 -14.95
C SER A 42 -9.06 -10.13 -15.89
N THR A 43 -8.05 -10.80 -15.36
CA THR A 43 -7.01 -11.48 -16.13
C THR A 43 -7.42 -12.88 -16.60
N SER A 44 -8.61 -13.35 -16.24
CA SER A 44 -9.10 -14.67 -16.64
C SER A 44 -9.07 -14.87 -18.16
N PRO A 45 -8.66 -16.05 -18.65
CA PRO A 45 -8.75 -16.41 -20.08
C PRO A 45 -10.21 -16.54 -20.57
N ASN A 46 -11.20 -16.48 -19.66
CA ASN A 46 -12.62 -16.60 -19.96
C ASN A 46 -13.31 -15.24 -19.87
N ALA A 47 -13.75 -14.70 -21.00
CA ALA A 47 -14.44 -13.41 -21.06
C ALA A 47 -15.72 -13.34 -20.21
N GLY A 48 -16.41 -14.47 -19.97
CA GLY A 48 -17.56 -14.55 -19.07
C GLY A 48 -17.17 -14.29 -17.61
N VAL A 49 -15.98 -14.73 -17.18
CA VAL A 49 -15.44 -14.46 -15.85
C VAL A 49 -15.08 -12.99 -15.71
N PHE A 50 -14.42 -12.38 -16.72
CA PHE A 50 -14.19 -10.94 -16.75
C PHE A 50 -15.49 -10.14 -16.60
N ALA A 51 -16.53 -10.49 -17.37
CA ALA A 51 -17.85 -9.82 -17.30
C ALA A 51 -18.46 -9.95 -15.91
N TYR A 52 -18.31 -11.11 -15.28
CA TYR A 52 -18.82 -11.33 -13.92
C TYR A 52 -18.05 -10.51 -12.88
N ALA A 53 -16.73 -10.44 -12.99
CA ALA A 53 -15.89 -9.60 -12.15
C ALA A 53 -16.27 -8.12 -12.27
N ALA A 54 -16.43 -7.61 -13.50
CA ALA A 54 -16.85 -6.25 -13.75
C ALA A 54 -18.24 -5.94 -13.15
N ALA A 55 -19.18 -6.87 -13.21
CA ALA A 55 -20.49 -6.74 -12.58
C ALA A 55 -20.41 -6.67 -11.04
N GLN A 56 -19.55 -7.48 -10.42
CA GLN A 56 -19.31 -7.43 -8.97
C GLN A 56 -18.65 -6.12 -8.54
N VAL A 57 -17.61 -5.68 -9.26
CA VAL A 57 -16.96 -4.38 -9.01
C VAL A 57 -17.99 -3.25 -9.09
N LYS A 58 -18.79 -3.24 -10.17
CA LYS A 58 -19.86 -2.24 -10.33
C LYS A 58 -20.79 -2.21 -9.12
N LYS A 59 -21.30 -3.36 -8.70
CA LYS A 59 -22.22 -3.46 -7.55
C LYS A 59 -21.57 -3.02 -6.24
N ALA A 60 -20.33 -3.42 -6.00
CA ALA A 60 -19.60 -2.99 -4.81
C ALA A 60 -19.33 -1.48 -4.82
N MET A 61 -19.03 -0.87 -5.97
CA MET A 61 -18.89 0.58 -6.11
C MET A 61 -20.21 1.31 -5.84
N ASP A 62 -21.36 0.80 -6.33
CA ASP A 62 -22.68 1.37 -6.05
C ASP A 62 -22.96 1.41 -4.55
N VAL A 63 -22.68 0.31 -3.85
CA VAL A 63 -22.90 0.21 -2.40
C VAL A 63 -21.90 1.08 -1.64
N THR A 64 -20.64 1.11 -2.03
CA THR A 64 -19.62 1.99 -1.43
C THR A 64 -20.03 3.46 -1.55
N HIS A 65 -20.49 3.87 -2.73
CA HIS A 65 -20.98 5.23 -2.96
C HIS A 65 -22.21 5.53 -2.10
N ARG A 66 -23.20 4.62 -2.07
CA ARG A 66 -24.41 4.74 -1.24
C ARG A 66 -24.09 4.93 0.23
N LEU A 67 -23.12 4.17 0.76
CA LEU A 67 -22.70 4.21 2.17
C LEU A 67 -21.75 5.37 2.50
N GLY A 68 -21.45 6.24 1.52
CA GLY A 68 -20.56 7.39 1.69
C GLY A 68 -19.11 7.01 1.92
N GLY A 69 -18.65 5.90 1.31
CA GLY A 69 -17.26 5.43 1.41
C GLY A 69 -16.27 6.49 0.92
N GLU A 70 -15.17 6.64 1.63
CA GLU A 70 -14.11 7.61 1.33
C GLU A 70 -13.15 7.08 0.25
N GLY A 71 -13.16 5.78 -0.01
CA GLY A 71 -12.35 5.13 -1.03
C GLY A 71 -12.93 3.82 -1.57
N TYR A 72 -12.22 3.23 -2.52
CA TYR A 72 -12.47 1.89 -3.04
C TYR A 72 -11.14 1.21 -3.35
N THR A 73 -10.92 0.03 -2.76
CA THR A 73 -9.69 -0.74 -2.91
C THR A 73 -9.86 -1.87 -3.91
N PHE A 74 -8.90 -1.99 -4.82
CA PHE A 74 -8.75 -3.12 -5.74
C PHE A 74 -7.62 -4.00 -5.23
N TRP A 75 -7.98 -5.19 -4.76
CA TRP A 75 -7.02 -6.23 -4.44
C TRP A 75 -7.10 -7.35 -5.48
N GLY A 76 -5.95 -7.61 -6.12
CA GLY A 76 -5.85 -8.51 -7.25
C GLY A 76 -5.63 -9.97 -6.89
N GLY A 77 -6.22 -10.49 -5.82
CA GLY A 77 -5.93 -11.78 -5.19
C GLY A 77 -5.67 -13.00 -6.07
N ARG A 78 -6.16 -13.01 -7.33
CA ARG A 78 -5.84 -14.04 -8.34
C ARG A 78 -5.43 -13.43 -9.68
N GLU A 79 -5.16 -12.14 -9.73
CA GLU A 79 -4.68 -11.44 -10.92
C GLU A 79 -3.19 -11.70 -11.10
N GLY A 80 -2.87 -12.84 -11.72
CA GLY A 80 -1.52 -13.33 -11.88
C GLY A 80 -1.52 -14.74 -12.45
N TYR A 81 -0.41 -15.44 -12.33
CA TYR A 81 -0.23 -16.77 -12.94
C TYR A 81 0.42 -17.77 -11.98
N ALA A 82 0.14 -19.04 -12.22
CA ALA A 82 0.82 -20.15 -11.57
C ALA A 82 1.98 -20.71 -12.43
N THR A 83 1.86 -20.63 -13.76
CA THR A 83 2.88 -21.03 -14.74
C THR A 83 2.77 -20.19 -16.00
N LEU A 84 3.92 -19.88 -16.61
CA LEU A 84 3.96 -19.15 -17.88
C LEU A 84 3.67 -20.02 -19.10
N TRP A 85 3.55 -21.33 -18.95
CA TRP A 85 3.26 -22.24 -20.06
C TRP A 85 1.86 -22.07 -20.68
N ASN A 86 0.92 -21.52 -19.93
CA ASN A 86 -0.47 -21.29 -20.35
C ASN A 86 -0.90 -19.81 -20.25
N THR A 87 0.05 -18.89 -20.06
CA THR A 87 -0.23 -17.48 -19.76
C THR A 87 0.17 -16.58 -20.92
N ASP A 88 -0.77 -15.77 -21.40
CA ASP A 88 -0.49 -14.62 -22.26
C ASP A 88 -0.43 -13.36 -21.38
N MET A 89 0.72 -13.16 -20.73
CA MET A 89 0.92 -12.10 -19.73
C MET A 89 0.52 -10.71 -20.26
N LYS A 90 0.90 -10.39 -21.50
CA LYS A 90 0.56 -9.07 -22.06
C LYS A 90 -0.95 -8.85 -22.14
N ARG A 91 -1.67 -9.86 -22.63
CA ARG A 91 -3.12 -9.80 -22.74
C ARG A 91 -3.80 -9.71 -21.36
N GLU A 92 -3.31 -10.46 -20.40
CA GLU A 92 -3.85 -10.44 -19.04
C GLU A 92 -3.66 -9.08 -18.37
N ILE A 93 -2.47 -8.46 -18.49
CA ILE A 93 -2.19 -7.11 -18.01
C ILE A 93 -3.06 -6.07 -18.72
N ASP A 94 -3.24 -6.17 -20.05
CA ASP A 94 -4.12 -5.28 -20.82
C ASP A 94 -5.59 -5.41 -20.34
N HIS A 95 -6.04 -6.62 -19.98
CA HIS A 95 -7.38 -6.84 -19.44
C HIS A 95 -7.53 -6.22 -18.03
N LEU A 96 -6.54 -6.37 -17.16
CA LEU A 96 -6.54 -5.71 -15.84
C LEU A 96 -6.65 -4.18 -16.01
N ALA A 97 -5.81 -3.60 -16.86
CA ALA A 97 -5.87 -2.17 -17.17
C ALA A 97 -7.26 -1.76 -17.71
N ARG A 98 -7.86 -2.59 -18.57
CA ARG A 98 -9.21 -2.36 -19.11
C ARG A 98 -10.25 -2.30 -18.01
N LEU A 99 -10.23 -3.24 -17.05
CA LEU A 99 -11.16 -3.23 -15.91
C LEU A 99 -11.02 -1.94 -15.10
N LEU A 100 -9.78 -1.51 -14.81
CA LEU A 100 -9.53 -0.32 -14.01
C LEU A 100 -9.96 0.96 -14.75
N HIS A 101 -9.75 1.08 -16.06
CA HIS A 101 -10.31 2.17 -16.86
C HIS A 101 -11.85 2.20 -16.81
N MET A 102 -12.49 1.03 -16.94
CA MET A 102 -13.94 0.93 -16.80
C MET A 102 -14.42 1.39 -15.42
N ALA A 103 -13.67 1.07 -14.36
CA ALA A 103 -13.98 1.53 -13.01
C ALA A 103 -13.85 3.06 -12.89
N VAL A 104 -12.80 3.66 -13.48
CA VAL A 104 -12.61 5.13 -13.51
C VAL A 104 -13.77 5.82 -14.24
N ASP A 105 -14.19 5.30 -15.37
CA ASP A 105 -15.33 5.85 -16.12
C ASP A 105 -16.64 5.70 -15.34
N TYR A 106 -16.82 4.54 -14.69
CA TYR A 106 -18.01 4.30 -13.86
C TYR A 106 -18.04 5.21 -12.62
N LYS A 107 -16.90 5.40 -11.96
CA LYS A 107 -16.73 6.37 -10.86
C LYS A 107 -17.23 7.76 -11.25
N LYS A 108 -16.80 8.25 -12.42
CA LYS A 108 -17.25 9.54 -12.97
C LYS A 108 -18.75 9.56 -13.23
N LYS A 109 -19.28 8.49 -13.84
CA LYS A 109 -20.72 8.35 -14.18
C LYS A 109 -21.62 8.42 -12.95
N ILE A 110 -21.28 7.75 -11.85
CA ILE A 110 -22.10 7.73 -10.62
C ILE A 110 -21.79 8.90 -9.67
N GLY A 111 -20.79 9.74 -10.00
CA GLY A 111 -20.37 10.88 -9.17
C GLY A 111 -19.63 10.49 -7.88
N PHE A 112 -19.10 9.27 -7.78
CA PHE A 112 -18.32 8.83 -6.64
C PHE A 112 -17.03 9.64 -6.49
N LYS A 113 -16.78 10.23 -5.32
CA LYS A 113 -15.62 11.11 -5.07
C LYS A 113 -14.49 10.42 -4.33
N GLY A 114 -14.72 9.22 -3.78
CA GLY A 114 -13.72 8.47 -3.01
C GLY A 114 -12.47 8.15 -3.84
N GLN A 115 -11.34 7.98 -3.16
CA GLN A 115 -10.07 7.62 -3.78
C GLN A 115 -10.07 6.14 -4.19
N PHE A 116 -9.54 5.83 -5.37
CA PHE A 116 -9.23 4.45 -5.76
C PHE A 116 -7.85 4.04 -5.25
N TYR A 117 -7.75 2.80 -4.77
CA TYR A 117 -6.51 2.20 -4.33
C TYR A 117 -6.26 0.89 -5.07
N ILE A 118 -4.97 0.57 -5.31
CA ILE A 118 -4.50 -0.78 -5.57
C ILE A 118 -3.77 -1.26 -4.31
N GLU A 119 -4.02 -2.50 -3.93
CA GLU A 119 -3.36 -3.16 -2.81
C GLU A 119 -2.40 -4.22 -3.35
N PRO A 120 -1.09 -3.97 -3.31
CA PRO A 120 -0.08 -4.90 -3.81
C PRO A 120 0.00 -6.16 -2.97
N LYS A 121 0.20 -7.30 -3.64
CA LYS A 121 0.55 -8.58 -3.03
C LYS A 121 1.39 -9.41 -3.99
N PRO A 122 2.55 -9.98 -3.58
CA PRO A 122 3.44 -10.65 -4.52
C PRO A 122 2.95 -12.03 -4.98
N ARG A 123 2.26 -12.74 -4.10
CA ARG A 123 1.81 -14.13 -4.28
C ARG A 123 0.73 -14.50 -3.29
N GLU A 124 0.19 -15.71 -3.44
CA GLU A 124 -0.87 -16.25 -2.59
C GLU A 124 -2.21 -15.53 -2.77
N PRO A 125 -3.17 -16.22 -3.42
CA PRO A 125 -3.14 -17.65 -3.80
C PRO A 125 -2.42 -17.95 -5.13
N SER A 126 -2.10 -16.97 -5.95
CA SER A 126 -1.32 -17.18 -7.18
C SER A 126 0.18 -17.28 -6.89
N THR A 127 0.94 -17.95 -7.75
CA THR A 127 2.40 -18.05 -7.62
C THR A 127 3.06 -16.68 -7.81
N HIS A 128 2.58 -15.92 -8.80
CA HIS A 128 2.98 -14.54 -9.08
C HIS A 128 1.73 -13.71 -9.35
N GLN A 129 1.57 -12.60 -8.61
CA GLN A 129 0.60 -11.57 -8.91
C GLN A 129 1.24 -10.45 -9.72
N TYR A 130 0.44 -9.79 -10.59
CA TYR A 130 0.95 -8.70 -11.43
C TYR A 130 1.22 -7.43 -10.63
N ASP A 131 0.43 -7.20 -9.58
CA ASP A 131 0.55 -6.12 -8.61
C ASP A 131 1.43 -6.50 -7.42
N SER A 132 2.64 -7.04 -7.69
CA SER A 132 3.47 -7.74 -6.72
C SER A 132 4.02 -6.88 -5.57
N ASP A 133 4.23 -5.59 -5.80
CA ASP A 133 4.76 -4.61 -4.85
C ASP A 133 4.43 -3.17 -5.29
N ALA A 134 4.82 -2.18 -4.50
CA ALA A 134 4.56 -0.78 -4.82
C ALA A 134 5.19 -0.36 -6.16
N ALA A 135 6.40 -0.82 -6.46
CA ALA A 135 7.09 -0.43 -7.70
C ALA A 135 6.42 -1.04 -8.93
N ALA A 136 5.99 -2.31 -8.88
CA ALA A 136 5.24 -2.97 -9.94
C ALA A 136 3.91 -2.26 -10.20
N CYS A 137 3.16 -1.93 -9.14
CA CYS A 137 1.91 -1.17 -9.24
C CYS A 137 2.12 0.20 -9.89
N LEU A 138 3.14 0.95 -9.44
CA LEU A 138 3.43 2.28 -10.00
C LEU A 138 3.84 2.22 -11.46
N ASN A 139 4.63 1.20 -11.85
CA ASN A 139 4.99 0.99 -13.25
C ASN A 139 3.74 0.71 -14.10
N PHE A 140 2.90 -0.23 -13.66
CA PHE A 140 1.63 -0.55 -14.31
C PHE A 140 0.72 0.67 -14.45
N LEU A 141 0.54 1.45 -13.37
CA LEU A 141 -0.30 2.64 -13.39
C LEU A 141 0.23 3.72 -14.35
N ARG A 142 1.55 3.90 -14.45
CA ARG A 142 2.18 4.84 -15.40
C ARG A 142 2.00 4.37 -16.84
N GLU A 143 2.30 3.10 -17.12
CA GLU A 143 2.22 2.51 -18.46
C GLU A 143 0.79 2.61 -19.04
N HIS A 144 -0.21 2.43 -18.20
CA HIS A 144 -1.62 2.46 -18.60
C HIS A 144 -2.33 3.80 -18.34
N ASN A 145 -1.62 4.89 -18.01
CA ASN A 145 -2.19 6.22 -17.76
C ASN A 145 -3.28 6.22 -16.66
N LEU A 146 -3.04 5.49 -15.57
CA LEU A 146 -3.97 5.35 -14.45
C LEU A 146 -3.47 6.04 -13.18
N LEU A 147 -2.21 6.50 -13.12
CA LEU A 147 -1.58 7.00 -11.89
C LEU A 147 -2.35 8.17 -11.25
N ASP A 148 -2.95 9.05 -12.06
CA ASP A 148 -3.73 10.20 -11.56
C ASP A 148 -5.06 9.78 -10.90
N HIS A 149 -5.49 8.54 -11.07
CA HIS A 149 -6.75 8.02 -10.56
C HIS A 149 -6.58 7.12 -9.34
N PHE A 150 -5.39 6.56 -9.15
CA PHE A 150 -5.11 5.55 -8.14
C PHE A 150 -4.01 5.98 -7.18
N LYS A 151 -4.15 5.55 -5.95
CA LYS A 151 -3.09 5.49 -4.96
C LYS A 151 -2.89 4.04 -4.52
N LEU A 152 -1.93 3.79 -3.64
CA LEU A 152 -1.69 2.47 -3.10
C LEU A 152 -2.26 2.36 -1.68
N ASN A 153 -2.85 1.22 -1.39
CA ASN A 153 -3.15 0.74 -0.05
C ASN A 153 -2.09 -0.30 0.28
N LEU A 154 -1.13 0.04 1.13
CA LEU A 154 0.01 -0.82 1.39
C LEU A 154 -0.23 -1.65 2.64
N GLU A 155 0.01 -2.95 2.52
CA GLU A 155 -0.10 -3.88 3.62
C GLU A 155 1.28 -4.35 4.11
N THR A 156 1.47 -4.34 5.44
CA THR A 156 2.75 -4.72 6.05
C THR A 156 3.09 -6.18 5.80
N ASN A 157 2.12 -7.10 5.90
CA ASN A 157 2.38 -8.51 5.64
C ASN A 157 2.71 -8.77 4.17
N HIS A 158 2.01 -8.10 3.24
CA HIS A 158 2.30 -8.18 1.81
C HIS A 158 3.71 -7.66 1.46
N ALA A 159 4.15 -6.56 2.08
CA ALA A 159 5.52 -6.07 1.93
C ALA A 159 6.54 -7.15 2.36
N THR A 160 6.31 -7.79 3.51
CA THR A 160 7.19 -8.87 4.02
C THR A 160 7.22 -10.06 3.06
N LEU A 161 6.07 -10.46 2.50
CA LEU A 161 5.98 -11.52 1.50
C LEU A 161 6.71 -11.18 0.19
N ALA A 162 6.79 -9.90 -0.17
CA ALA A 162 7.55 -9.40 -1.30
C ALA A 162 9.07 -9.38 -1.03
N GLY A 163 9.50 -9.61 0.22
CA GLY A 163 10.90 -9.52 0.63
C GLY A 163 11.35 -8.09 0.96
N HIS A 164 10.41 -7.19 1.19
CA HIS A 164 10.64 -5.78 1.49
C HIS A 164 10.27 -5.45 2.95
N SER A 165 10.84 -4.37 3.47
CA SER A 165 10.27 -3.75 4.68
C SER A 165 9.06 -2.90 4.30
N MET A 166 8.10 -2.75 5.20
CA MET A 166 6.96 -1.86 4.99
C MET A 166 7.43 -0.42 4.73
N ARG A 167 8.48 0.02 5.41
CA ARG A 167 9.06 1.34 5.21
C ARG A 167 9.60 1.54 3.79
N HIS A 168 10.20 0.51 3.16
CA HIS A 168 10.62 0.58 1.76
C HIS A 168 9.43 0.81 0.84
N GLU A 169 8.38 0.01 0.96
CA GLU A 169 7.16 0.14 0.16
C GLU A 169 6.52 1.53 0.32
N MET A 170 6.45 2.03 1.56
CA MET A 170 5.94 3.37 1.83
C MET A 170 6.78 4.45 1.15
N GLN A 171 8.11 4.39 1.24
CA GLN A 171 9.02 5.36 0.62
C GLN A 171 8.88 5.36 -0.91
N VAL A 172 8.74 4.19 -1.54
CA VAL A 172 8.49 4.07 -2.99
C VAL A 172 7.18 4.76 -3.37
N ALA A 173 6.10 4.53 -2.62
CA ALA A 173 4.81 5.14 -2.88
C ALA A 173 4.79 6.66 -2.58
N ILE A 174 5.44 7.10 -1.50
CA ILE A 174 5.55 8.52 -1.12
C ILE A 174 6.33 9.30 -2.19
N ALA A 175 7.45 8.76 -2.69
CA ALA A 175 8.24 9.39 -3.74
C ALA A 175 7.44 9.62 -5.04
N ALA A 176 6.43 8.79 -5.28
CA ALA A 176 5.50 8.92 -6.42
C ALA A 176 4.23 9.72 -6.07
N ASN A 177 4.12 10.27 -4.86
CA ASN A 177 2.88 10.89 -4.34
C ASN A 177 1.65 9.96 -4.43
N ALA A 178 1.88 8.66 -4.24
CA ALA A 178 0.88 7.61 -4.45
C ALA A 178 0.54 6.80 -3.18
N LEU A 179 1.13 7.09 -2.01
CA LEU A 179 0.67 6.47 -0.77
C LEU A 179 -0.71 7.03 -0.40
N GLY A 180 -1.67 6.15 -0.22
CA GLY A 180 -3.06 6.52 0.07
C GLY A 180 -3.59 5.96 1.38
N SER A 181 -3.40 4.68 1.63
CA SER A 181 -3.90 3.97 2.81
C SER A 181 -2.90 2.91 3.25
N VAL A 182 -3.06 2.40 4.46
CA VAL A 182 -2.19 1.37 5.05
C VAL A 182 -3.04 0.29 5.71
N ASP A 183 -2.83 -0.96 5.32
CA ASP A 183 -3.29 -2.11 6.06
C ASP A 183 -2.22 -2.48 7.09
N ALA A 184 -2.52 -2.08 8.32
CA ALA A 184 -1.59 -1.96 9.43
C ALA A 184 -1.49 -3.26 10.25
N ASN A 185 -1.42 -4.40 9.55
CA ASN A 185 -1.18 -5.71 10.15
C ASN A 185 0.32 -6.03 10.29
N THR A 186 0.63 -7.27 10.50
CA THR A 186 1.98 -7.83 10.44
C THR A 186 1.93 -9.29 10.04
N GLY A 187 3.02 -9.83 9.51
CA GLY A 187 3.19 -11.23 9.14
C GLY A 187 4.13 -11.99 10.07
N ASP A 188 4.03 -13.30 10.03
CA ASP A 188 5.02 -14.19 10.62
C ASP A 188 6.02 -14.63 9.54
N THR A 189 7.21 -14.05 9.58
CA THR A 189 8.27 -14.31 8.59
C THR A 189 8.77 -15.76 8.61
N LEU A 190 8.59 -16.47 9.72
CA LEU A 190 8.98 -17.89 9.84
C LEU A 190 8.00 -18.81 9.12
N ILE A 191 6.72 -18.47 9.10
CA ILE A 191 5.70 -19.23 8.38
C ILE A 191 5.76 -18.95 6.87
N GLY A 192 5.99 -17.70 6.48
CA GLY A 192 6.21 -17.32 5.10
C GLY A 192 4.95 -17.27 4.21
N TRP A 193 3.76 -17.18 4.81
CA TRP A 193 2.49 -16.91 4.12
C TRP A 193 1.77 -15.70 4.74
N ASP A 194 0.64 -15.36 4.17
CA ASP A 194 -0.19 -14.25 4.65
C ASP A 194 -0.93 -14.61 5.94
N THR A 195 -0.41 -14.15 7.06
CA THR A 195 -0.93 -14.49 8.39
C THR A 195 -1.86 -13.45 8.99
N ASP A 196 -1.89 -12.24 8.44
CA ASP A 196 -2.76 -11.11 8.83
C ASP A 196 -2.89 -10.94 10.35
N GLN A 197 -1.75 -10.80 11.04
CA GLN A 197 -1.73 -10.68 12.49
C GLN A 197 -1.91 -9.22 12.91
N PHE A 198 -2.58 -9.00 14.04
CA PHE A 198 -2.58 -7.69 14.67
C PHE A 198 -1.16 -7.29 15.10
N PRO A 199 -0.74 -6.04 14.88
CA PRO A 199 0.62 -5.58 15.15
C PRO A 199 0.87 -5.47 16.66
N THR A 200 2.09 -5.83 17.07
CA THR A 200 2.57 -5.71 18.46
C THR A 200 3.97 -5.11 18.54
N ASN A 201 4.69 -5.03 17.41
CA ASN A 201 6.07 -4.56 17.35
C ASN A 201 6.10 -3.03 17.29
N ILE A 202 6.55 -2.40 18.39
CA ILE A 202 6.60 -0.93 18.50
C ILE A 202 7.63 -0.32 17.53
N TYR A 203 8.73 -1.01 17.26
CA TYR A 203 9.73 -0.53 16.29
C TYR A 203 9.09 -0.40 14.90
N LEU A 204 8.44 -1.45 14.43
CA LEU A 204 7.74 -1.45 13.14
C LEU A 204 6.66 -0.36 13.05
N THR A 205 5.81 -0.25 14.09
CA THR A 205 4.76 0.78 14.09
C THR A 205 5.34 2.19 14.16
N THR A 206 6.50 2.37 14.81
CA THR A 206 7.23 3.65 14.81
C THR A 206 7.72 4.01 13.41
N GLU A 207 8.31 3.07 12.67
CA GLU A 207 8.76 3.30 11.30
C GLU A 207 7.60 3.70 10.38
N ILE A 208 6.48 3.00 10.46
CA ILE A 208 5.27 3.31 9.68
C ILE A 208 4.76 4.72 10.03
N MET A 209 4.62 5.02 11.31
CA MET A 209 4.09 6.32 11.75
C MET A 209 5.04 7.47 11.45
N LEU A 210 6.34 7.22 11.45
CA LEU A 210 7.35 8.22 11.06
C LEU A 210 7.14 8.65 9.60
N GLU A 211 6.92 7.71 8.69
CA GLU A 211 6.68 8.02 7.28
C GLU A 211 5.31 8.68 7.06
N VAL A 212 4.28 8.24 7.78
CA VAL A 212 2.95 8.90 7.76
C VAL A 212 3.05 10.36 8.20
N LEU A 213 3.75 10.63 9.30
CA LEU A 213 3.93 12.01 9.80
C LEU A 213 4.76 12.87 8.84
N ARG A 214 5.84 12.31 8.26
CA ARG A 214 6.71 13.02 7.32
C ARG A 214 5.99 13.45 6.04
N MET A 215 5.06 12.64 5.57
CA MET A 215 4.25 12.99 4.39
C MET A 215 3.09 13.95 4.70
N GLY A 216 2.88 14.31 5.95
CA GLY A 216 1.80 15.21 6.38
C GLY A 216 0.49 14.51 6.77
N GLY A 217 0.52 13.18 6.95
CA GLY A 217 -0.64 12.37 7.31
C GLY A 217 -1.32 11.69 6.13
N LEU A 218 -2.23 10.77 6.43
CA LEU A 218 -3.09 10.11 5.44
C LEU A 218 -4.27 11.01 5.11
N THR A 219 -4.38 11.51 3.89
CA THR A 219 -5.40 12.51 3.51
C THR A 219 -6.71 11.91 3.02
N THR A 220 -6.64 10.76 2.34
CA THR A 220 -7.81 10.10 1.71
C THR A 220 -8.01 8.67 2.16
N GLY A 221 -7.12 8.13 2.95
CA GLY A 221 -7.16 6.78 3.50
C GLY A 221 -6.99 6.80 5.00
N GLY A 222 -6.60 5.68 5.57
CA GLY A 222 -6.41 5.52 6.99
C GLY A 222 -5.49 4.36 7.33
N LEU A 223 -5.40 4.08 8.62
CA LEU A 223 -4.84 2.85 9.14
C LEU A 223 -6.00 1.86 9.36
N ASN A 224 -6.10 0.88 8.51
CA ASN A 224 -6.96 -0.27 8.65
C ASN A 224 -6.12 -1.45 9.11
N PHE A 225 -6.64 -2.37 9.91
CA PHE A 225 -5.79 -3.50 10.32
C PHE A 225 -5.70 -4.58 9.24
N ASP A 226 -6.79 -4.83 8.54
CA ASP A 226 -6.92 -6.04 7.70
C ASP A 226 -6.29 -7.28 8.36
N ALA A 227 -6.73 -7.55 9.59
CA ALA A 227 -6.13 -8.54 10.46
C ALA A 227 -7.19 -9.42 11.12
N LYS A 228 -6.76 -10.59 11.53
CA LYS A 228 -7.59 -11.58 12.22
C LYS A 228 -6.88 -12.13 13.45
N CYS A 229 -7.66 -12.58 14.44
CA CYS A 229 -7.12 -13.34 15.55
C CYS A 229 -6.46 -14.63 15.02
N ARG A 230 -5.40 -15.07 15.69
CA ARG A 230 -4.76 -16.35 15.36
C ARG A 230 -5.73 -17.49 15.64
N ARG A 231 -5.53 -18.62 14.95
CA ARG A 231 -6.48 -19.76 14.96
C ARG A 231 -6.77 -20.34 16.33
N GLU A 232 -5.83 -20.21 17.26
CA GLU A 232 -5.95 -20.70 18.63
C GLU A 232 -6.65 -19.69 19.56
N SER A 233 -6.89 -18.47 19.11
CA SER A 233 -7.63 -17.43 19.82
C SER A 233 -9.04 -17.34 19.27
N PHE A 234 -9.97 -18.05 19.86
CA PHE A 234 -11.34 -18.23 19.38
C PHE A 234 -12.44 -17.72 20.34
N GLU A 235 -12.06 -17.22 21.50
CA GLU A 235 -13.01 -16.59 22.41
C GLU A 235 -13.38 -15.18 21.92
N PRO A 236 -14.63 -14.73 22.05
CA PRO A 236 -15.03 -13.40 21.62
C PRO A 236 -14.19 -12.26 22.20
N VAL A 237 -13.68 -12.44 23.43
CA VAL A 237 -12.82 -11.45 24.11
C VAL A 237 -11.46 -11.31 23.43
N ASP A 238 -10.96 -12.34 22.76
CA ASP A 238 -9.67 -12.30 22.04
C ASP A 238 -9.69 -11.26 20.92
N LEU A 239 -10.83 -11.05 20.27
CA LEU A 239 -11.01 -10.05 19.25
C LEU A 239 -10.80 -8.62 19.81
N PHE A 240 -11.30 -8.38 21.03
CA PHE A 240 -11.09 -7.09 21.71
C PHE A 240 -9.62 -6.91 22.10
N HIS A 241 -8.98 -7.95 22.67
CA HIS A 241 -7.56 -7.89 23.00
C HIS A 241 -6.69 -7.63 21.77
N ALA A 242 -7.00 -8.28 20.63
CA ALA A 242 -6.27 -8.09 19.40
C ALA A 242 -6.38 -6.64 18.88
N HIS A 243 -7.60 -6.10 18.81
CA HIS A 243 -7.82 -4.71 18.35
C HIS A 243 -7.20 -3.69 19.30
N ILE A 244 -7.40 -3.82 20.61
CA ILE A 244 -6.83 -2.90 21.61
C ILE A 244 -5.29 -2.95 21.53
N GLY A 245 -4.70 -4.16 21.49
CA GLY A 245 -3.26 -4.32 21.39
C GLY A 245 -2.66 -3.69 20.13
N GLY A 246 -3.33 -3.87 18.98
CA GLY A 246 -2.92 -3.26 17.72
C GLY A 246 -3.02 -1.74 17.73
N MET A 247 -4.13 -1.20 18.26
CA MET A 247 -4.31 0.24 18.43
C MET A 247 -3.27 0.85 19.38
N ASP A 248 -2.98 0.19 20.50
CA ASP A 248 -1.96 0.62 21.46
C ASP A 248 -0.57 0.59 20.84
N ALA A 249 -0.25 -0.43 20.05
CA ALA A 249 1.04 -0.51 19.35
C ALA A 249 1.24 0.67 18.39
N PHE A 250 0.22 1.01 17.59
CA PHE A 250 0.28 2.18 16.70
C PHE A 250 0.25 3.51 17.45
N ALA A 251 -0.51 3.63 18.52
CA ALA A 251 -0.52 4.84 19.36
C ALA A 251 0.86 5.10 20.00
N ARG A 252 1.55 4.04 20.44
CA ARG A 252 2.93 4.16 20.94
C ARG A 252 3.89 4.50 19.82
N GLY A 253 3.82 3.81 18.67
CA GLY A 253 4.63 4.11 17.50
C GLY A 253 4.47 5.56 17.04
N LEU A 254 3.25 6.09 17.04
CA LEU A 254 2.97 7.49 16.71
C LEU A 254 3.66 8.46 17.69
N LYS A 255 3.59 8.20 19.00
CA LYS A 255 4.26 9.03 20.02
C LYS A 255 5.76 9.04 19.87
N VAL A 256 6.36 7.88 19.62
CA VAL A 256 7.80 7.74 19.38
C VAL A 256 8.21 8.47 18.11
N ALA A 257 7.50 8.24 17.01
CA ALA A 257 7.76 8.90 15.72
C ALA A 257 7.66 10.43 15.83
N HIS A 258 6.67 10.95 16.56
CA HIS A 258 6.53 12.38 16.81
C HIS A 258 7.73 12.92 17.60
N ALA A 259 8.13 12.25 18.69
CA ALA A 259 9.28 12.67 19.50
C ALA A 259 10.58 12.67 18.67
N MET A 260 10.78 11.69 17.77
CA MET A 260 11.93 11.65 16.88
C MET A 260 11.93 12.79 15.85
N ILE A 261 10.75 13.22 15.39
CA ILE A 261 10.62 14.38 14.48
C ILE A 261 10.94 15.69 15.21
N GLU A 262 10.38 15.88 16.41
CA GLU A 262 10.62 17.07 17.25
C GLU A 262 12.09 17.21 17.66
N ASP A 263 12.76 16.11 17.98
CA ASP A 263 14.21 16.08 18.26
C ASP A 263 15.03 16.53 17.03
N GLY A 264 14.62 16.18 15.83
CA GLY A 264 15.20 16.61 14.57
C GLY A 264 16.57 16.01 14.25
N ARG A 265 17.16 15.14 15.08
CA ARG A 265 18.51 14.54 14.85
C ARG A 265 18.58 13.80 13.51
N ILE A 266 17.57 12.99 13.17
CA ILE A 266 17.54 12.25 11.90
C ILE A 266 17.49 13.21 10.71
N ASN A 267 16.60 14.20 10.75
CA ASN A 267 16.46 15.17 9.68
C ASN A 267 17.73 16.01 9.50
N THR A 268 18.37 16.41 10.60
CA THR A 268 19.65 17.10 10.60
C THR A 268 20.76 16.26 9.98
N PHE A 269 20.83 14.97 10.35
CA PHE A 269 21.79 14.04 9.77
C PHE A 269 21.59 13.86 8.27
N ILE A 270 20.33 13.63 7.82
CA ILE A 270 20.03 13.49 6.40
C ILE A 270 20.42 14.74 5.62
N LYS A 271 20.07 15.92 6.12
CA LYS A 271 20.46 17.20 5.51
C LYS A 271 21.97 17.33 5.37
N GLN A 272 22.71 17.03 6.44
CA GLN A 272 24.18 17.09 6.42
C GLN A 272 24.79 16.05 5.48
N ARG A 273 24.22 14.85 5.40
CA ARG A 273 24.69 13.76 4.54
C ARG A 273 24.67 14.13 3.06
N TYR A 274 23.70 14.91 2.64
CA TYR A 274 23.51 15.32 1.24
C TYR A 274 23.95 16.75 0.96
N ALA A 275 24.52 17.47 1.92
CA ALA A 275 24.88 18.89 1.80
C ALA A 275 25.86 19.20 0.67
N THR A 276 26.64 18.23 0.19
CA THR A 276 27.52 18.40 -0.96
C THR A 276 26.78 18.69 -2.26
N TYR A 277 25.50 18.34 -2.34
CA TYR A 277 24.63 18.65 -3.49
C TYR A 277 24.04 20.06 -3.43
N ASP A 278 24.13 20.76 -2.30
CA ASP A 278 23.60 22.11 -2.17
C ASP A 278 24.52 23.17 -2.80
N THR A 279 25.80 22.85 -3.08
CA THR A 279 26.80 23.82 -3.56
C THR A 279 27.72 23.22 -4.62
N GLY A 280 28.48 24.09 -5.31
CA GLY A 280 29.56 23.68 -6.24
C GLY A 280 29.10 22.76 -7.35
N ILE A 281 29.85 21.67 -7.55
CA ILE A 281 29.55 20.67 -8.59
C ILE A 281 28.25 19.92 -8.28
N GLY A 282 27.95 19.65 -6.99
CA GLY A 282 26.73 19.00 -6.57
C GLY A 282 25.49 19.79 -6.98
N ALA A 283 25.45 21.09 -6.76
CA ALA A 283 24.34 21.95 -7.18
C ALA A 283 24.14 21.97 -8.71
N LYS A 284 25.21 21.84 -9.49
CA LYS A 284 25.13 21.73 -10.95
C LYS A 284 24.57 20.37 -11.39
N ILE A 285 24.95 19.28 -10.69
CA ILE A 285 24.39 17.93 -10.93
C ILE A 285 22.88 17.93 -10.69
N GLU A 286 22.42 18.47 -9.55
CA GLU A 286 20.98 18.54 -9.21
C GLU A 286 20.17 19.31 -10.26
N LYS A 287 20.77 20.36 -10.87
CA LYS A 287 20.11 21.15 -11.92
C LYS A 287 20.25 20.56 -13.33
N GLY A 288 21.02 19.49 -13.50
CA GLY A 288 21.31 18.93 -14.83
C GLY A 288 22.17 19.86 -15.70
N GLU A 289 23.02 20.70 -15.10
CA GLU A 289 23.86 21.72 -15.77
C GLU A 289 25.24 21.20 -16.17
N VAL A 290 25.58 19.93 -15.89
CA VAL A 290 26.87 19.31 -16.19
C VAL A 290 26.71 17.97 -16.88
N GLY A 291 27.63 17.70 -17.83
CA GLY A 291 27.77 16.42 -18.52
C GLY A 291 28.99 15.62 -18.05
N PHE A 292 29.26 14.50 -18.72
CA PHE A 292 30.38 13.62 -18.35
C PHE A 292 31.72 14.28 -18.43
N GLU A 293 31.97 15.16 -19.43
CA GLU A 293 33.23 15.82 -19.64
C GLU A 293 33.57 16.81 -18.51
N GLU A 294 32.59 17.58 -18.03
CA GLU A 294 32.77 18.49 -16.88
C GLU A 294 32.99 17.71 -15.59
N LEU A 295 32.32 16.58 -15.42
CA LEU A 295 32.47 15.74 -14.23
C LEU A 295 33.83 15.03 -14.23
N GLU A 296 34.35 14.56 -15.39
CA GLU A 296 35.70 14.04 -15.53
C GLU A 296 36.74 15.09 -15.19
N ALA A 297 36.61 16.29 -15.77
CA ALA A 297 37.52 17.40 -15.49
C ALA A 297 37.51 17.78 -13.98
N HIS A 298 36.35 17.73 -13.34
CA HIS A 298 36.23 17.97 -11.91
C HIS A 298 36.98 16.92 -11.08
N VAL A 299 36.86 15.62 -11.41
CA VAL A 299 37.55 14.52 -10.71
C VAL A 299 39.06 14.64 -10.91
N LEU A 300 39.54 14.89 -12.14
CA LEU A 300 40.95 15.04 -12.44
C LEU A 300 41.59 16.23 -11.69
N ALA A 301 40.82 17.27 -11.45
CA ALA A 301 41.30 18.46 -10.74
C ALA A 301 41.28 18.30 -9.21
N ASN A 302 40.36 17.51 -8.64
CA ASN A 302 40.14 17.46 -7.20
C ASN A 302 40.55 16.13 -6.54
N GLY A 303 40.72 15.05 -7.33
CA GLY A 303 41.09 13.72 -6.83
C GLY A 303 39.98 13.01 -6.06
N GLU A 304 40.34 12.09 -5.17
CA GLU A 304 39.41 11.27 -4.40
C GLU A 304 38.55 12.09 -3.40
N PRO A 305 37.25 11.91 -3.40
CA PRO A 305 36.38 12.59 -2.47
C PRO A 305 36.51 12.04 -1.03
N LEU A 306 36.33 12.89 -0.04
CA LEU A 306 36.24 12.48 1.36
C LEU A 306 34.83 11.93 1.64
N LEU A 307 34.79 10.70 2.17
CA LEU A 307 33.53 10.04 2.50
C LEU A 307 33.17 10.24 3.97
N GLY A 308 31.93 10.59 4.23
CA GLY A 308 31.34 10.57 5.57
C GLY A 308 30.81 9.16 5.93
N SER A 309 30.79 8.86 7.23
CA SER A 309 30.18 7.60 7.72
C SER A 309 28.66 7.60 7.56
N GLY A 310 28.08 6.45 7.17
CA GLY A 310 26.62 6.24 7.07
C GLY A 310 25.90 6.20 8.41
N ARG A 311 26.60 5.92 9.52
CA ARG A 311 26.06 5.91 10.91
C ARG A 311 24.81 5.05 11.08
N GLN A 312 24.69 3.92 10.36
CA GLN A 312 23.53 3.04 10.38
C GLN A 312 23.14 2.62 11.79
N GLU A 313 24.08 2.02 12.52
CA GLU A 313 23.87 1.48 13.88
C GLU A 313 23.45 2.60 14.86
N MET A 314 24.04 3.78 14.73
CA MET A 314 23.68 4.93 15.55
C MET A 314 22.24 5.40 15.27
N LEU A 315 21.83 5.46 14.00
CA LEU A 315 20.49 5.91 13.61
C LEU A 315 19.43 4.88 13.96
N GLU A 316 19.71 3.59 13.74
CA GLU A 316 18.81 2.50 14.10
C GLU A 316 18.61 2.40 15.61
N ASN A 317 19.69 2.61 16.38
CA ASN A 317 19.60 2.62 17.84
C ASN A 317 18.83 3.84 18.40
N LEU A 318 18.68 4.89 17.60
CA LEU A 318 18.00 6.12 18.05
C LEU A 318 16.55 5.86 18.49
N VAL A 319 15.83 4.93 17.85
CA VAL A 319 14.48 4.53 18.24
C VAL A 319 14.43 4.05 19.69
N ASN A 320 15.45 3.33 20.13
CA ASN A 320 15.52 2.78 21.49
C ASN A 320 15.62 3.86 22.58
N GLU A 321 16.01 5.08 22.24
CA GLU A 321 16.06 6.20 23.20
C GLU A 321 14.67 6.73 23.55
N TYR A 322 13.64 6.41 22.75
CA TYR A 322 12.27 6.89 22.92
C TYR A 322 11.28 5.79 23.34
N LEU A 323 11.71 4.52 23.34
CA LEU A 323 10.91 3.38 23.80
C LEU A 323 11.03 3.21 25.31
#